data_0830030a99c4438075739bf2a9c804a1
#
_entry.id   0830030a99c4438075739bf2a9c804a1
#
_cell.length_a   1.000
_cell.length_b   1.000
_cell.length_c   1.000
_cell.angle_alpha   90.00
_cell.angle_beta   90.00
_cell.angle_gamma   90.00
#
_symmetry.space_group_name_H-M   'P 1'
#
loop_
_entity.id
_entity.type
_entity.pdbx_description
1 polymer ?
#
loop_
_entity_poly.entity_id
_entity_poly.type
_entity_poly.pdbx_seq_one_letter_code
_entity_poly.pdbx_strand_id
1 'polypeptide(L)'
;MTQNVWILMLAQAFAMCAAPLVVFVGGLIGKQLASDNSFATLPIAAMVIGTALAVYPASVLASKKGRKVVFLGAMVIGLLASLLAVYALQIESFSVFVIAAILIGIVLACIQQFRFAAMESVSAELMPIAASRLLLAGIIAAYLGPELVTIGQSIHEET
;
A
#
# COMPACT_ATOMS: atom_id res chain seq x y z
N MET A 1 15.04 20.62 9.79
CA MET A 1 14.36 19.60 8.98
C MET A 1 13.12 20.21 8.38
N THR A 2 12.89 19.99 7.12
CA THR A 2 11.76 20.57 6.41
C THR A 2 10.44 19.88 6.84
N GLN A 3 9.38 20.67 6.94
CA GLN A 3 8.02 20.21 7.25
C GLN A 3 7.56 19.08 6.31
N ASN A 4 8.08 19.08 5.07
CA ASN A 4 7.80 18.08 4.05
C ASN A 4 8.21 16.65 4.46
N VAL A 5 9.32 16.47 5.20
CA VAL A 5 9.77 15.13 5.64
C VAL A 5 8.78 14.52 6.63
N TRP A 6 8.22 15.33 7.54
CA TRP A 6 7.22 14.87 8.50
C TRP A 6 5.89 14.50 7.83
N ILE A 7 5.46 15.31 6.87
CA ILE A 7 4.24 15.04 6.08
C ILE A 7 4.41 13.75 5.29
N LEU A 8 5.55 13.55 4.62
CA LEU A 8 5.83 12.34 3.87
C LEU A 8 5.95 11.11 4.77
N MET A 9 6.52 11.25 5.98
CA MET A 9 6.62 10.17 6.95
C MET A 9 5.22 9.71 7.41
N LEU A 10 4.34 10.64 7.77
CA LEU A 10 2.97 10.31 8.16
C LEU A 10 2.19 9.70 6.99
N ALA A 11 2.27 10.31 5.80
CA ALA A 11 1.62 9.79 4.61
C ALA A 11 2.10 8.36 4.28
N GLN A 12 3.40 8.09 4.42
CA GLN A 12 3.95 6.74 4.21
C GLN A 12 3.44 5.75 5.26
N ALA A 13 3.37 6.13 6.54
CA ALA A 13 2.89 5.26 7.59
C ALA A 13 1.46 4.77 7.30
N PHE A 14 0.55 5.69 6.98
CA PHE A 14 -0.83 5.33 6.63
C PHE A 14 -0.92 4.52 5.34
N ALA A 15 -0.22 4.94 4.30
CA ALA A 15 -0.29 4.28 3.00
C ALA A 15 0.33 2.86 3.02
N MET A 16 1.35 2.62 3.84
CA MET A 16 1.96 1.29 3.98
C MET A 16 1.12 0.32 4.82
N CYS A 17 0.11 0.79 5.59
CA CYS A 17 -0.83 -0.10 6.29
C CYS A 17 -1.63 -0.98 5.31
N ALA A 18 -1.79 -0.58 4.05
CA ALA A 18 -2.50 -1.37 3.04
C ALA A 18 -1.84 -2.75 2.79
N ALA A 19 -0.52 -2.86 2.87
CA ALA A 19 0.18 -4.12 2.62
C ALA A 19 -0.13 -5.18 3.70
N PRO A 20 0.05 -4.94 5.01
CA PRO A 20 -0.36 -5.86 6.06
C PRO A 20 -1.86 -6.20 6.02
N LEU A 21 -2.72 -5.22 5.71
CA LEU A 21 -4.15 -5.45 5.54
C LEU A 21 -4.43 -6.48 4.45
N VAL A 22 -3.85 -6.32 3.26
CA VAL A 22 -4.04 -7.26 2.14
C VAL A 22 -3.46 -8.64 2.47
N VAL A 23 -2.34 -8.71 3.18
CA VAL A 23 -1.75 -9.99 3.59
C VAL A 23 -2.67 -10.71 4.57
N PHE A 24 -3.17 -10.01 5.59
CA PHE A 24 -4.01 -10.59 6.63
C PHE A 24 -5.40 -10.96 6.10
N VAL A 25 -6.10 -10.00 5.50
CA VAL A 25 -7.44 -10.17 4.95
C VAL A 25 -7.42 -11.05 3.70
N GLY A 26 -6.41 -10.88 2.82
CA GLY A 26 -6.26 -11.67 1.60
C GLY A 26 -6.00 -13.15 1.86
N GLY A 27 -5.27 -13.49 2.92
CA GLY A 27 -5.07 -14.88 3.33
C GLY A 27 -6.37 -15.52 3.87
N LEU A 28 -7.18 -14.75 4.62
CA LEU A 28 -8.48 -15.22 5.14
C LEU A 28 -9.49 -15.41 4.00
N ILE A 29 -9.64 -14.39 3.15
CA ILE A 29 -10.54 -14.39 2.00
C ILE A 29 -10.12 -15.44 0.97
N GLY A 30 -8.80 -15.59 0.76
CA GLY A 30 -8.27 -16.64 -0.10
C GLY A 30 -8.72 -18.02 0.30
N LYS A 31 -8.80 -18.30 1.60
CA LYS A 31 -9.33 -19.59 2.11
C LYS A 31 -10.85 -19.73 1.97
N GLN A 32 -11.60 -18.63 2.02
CA GLN A 32 -13.06 -18.66 1.97
C GLN A 32 -13.62 -18.64 0.54
N LEU A 33 -12.98 -17.85 -0.35
CA LEU A 33 -13.50 -17.60 -1.70
C LEU A 33 -12.75 -18.35 -2.80
N ALA A 34 -11.54 -18.87 -2.53
CA ALA A 34 -10.82 -19.69 -3.52
C ALA A 34 -11.49 -21.07 -3.62
N SER A 35 -11.74 -21.50 -4.85
CA SER A 35 -12.27 -22.84 -5.14
C SER A 35 -11.30 -23.96 -4.75
N ASP A 36 -10.01 -23.65 -4.58
CA ASP A 36 -8.96 -24.56 -4.13
C ASP A 36 -8.02 -23.81 -3.18
N ASN A 37 -7.66 -24.44 -2.07
CA ASN A 37 -6.74 -23.91 -1.06
C ASN A 37 -5.36 -23.52 -1.63
N SER A 38 -4.98 -24.09 -2.76
CA SER A 38 -3.74 -23.75 -3.48
C SER A 38 -3.70 -22.28 -3.94
N PHE A 39 -4.85 -21.65 -4.15
CA PHE A 39 -4.96 -20.26 -4.57
C PHE A 39 -5.14 -19.27 -3.42
N ALA A 40 -5.16 -19.72 -2.17
CA ALA A 40 -5.39 -18.87 -1.01
C ALA A 40 -4.37 -17.71 -0.90
N THR A 41 -3.14 -17.90 -1.37
CA THR A 41 -2.06 -16.89 -1.36
C THR A 41 -1.98 -16.06 -2.63
N LEU A 42 -2.84 -16.31 -3.63
CA LEU A 42 -2.80 -15.63 -4.92
C LEU A 42 -2.98 -14.09 -4.80
N PRO A 43 -3.85 -13.54 -3.92
CA PRO A 43 -3.95 -12.10 -3.75
C PRO A 43 -2.63 -11.45 -3.29
N ILE A 44 -1.88 -12.13 -2.42
CA ILE A 44 -0.57 -11.65 -1.95
C ILE A 44 0.44 -11.66 -3.09
N ALA A 45 0.50 -12.76 -3.85
CA ALA A 45 1.36 -12.86 -5.02
C ALA A 45 1.01 -11.81 -6.08
N ALA A 46 -0.29 -11.58 -6.33
CA ALA A 46 -0.79 -10.57 -7.26
C ALA A 46 -0.37 -9.14 -6.84
N MET A 47 -0.43 -8.82 -5.55
CA MET A 47 0.05 -7.54 -5.02
C MET A 47 1.56 -7.36 -5.25
N VAL A 48 2.36 -8.40 -5.04
CA VAL A 48 3.82 -8.36 -5.29
C VAL A 48 4.10 -8.17 -6.78
N ILE A 49 3.39 -8.87 -7.66
CA ILE A 49 3.49 -8.70 -9.12
C ILE A 49 3.11 -7.27 -9.52
N GLY A 50 2.01 -6.74 -9.00
CA GLY A 50 1.59 -5.35 -9.23
C GLY A 50 2.67 -4.34 -8.83
N THR A 51 3.31 -4.55 -7.66
CA THR A 51 4.43 -3.73 -7.20
C THR A 51 5.61 -3.83 -8.15
N ALA A 52 6.03 -5.03 -8.53
CA ALA A 52 7.18 -5.24 -9.41
C ALA A 52 6.98 -4.59 -10.78
N LEU A 53 5.81 -4.74 -11.38
CA LEU A 53 5.48 -4.15 -12.68
C LEU A 53 5.41 -2.62 -12.65
N ALA A 54 5.02 -2.03 -11.50
CA ALA A 54 4.84 -0.59 -11.38
C ALA A 54 6.10 0.18 -10.98
N VAL A 55 7.10 -0.45 -10.38
CA VAL A 55 8.33 0.24 -9.91
C VAL A 55 9.00 1.02 -11.04
N TYR A 56 9.21 0.39 -12.18
CA TYR A 56 9.88 1.03 -13.32
C TYR A 56 9.05 2.18 -13.93
N PRO A 57 7.78 1.97 -14.35
CA PRO A 57 6.99 3.05 -14.93
C PRO A 57 6.71 4.20 -13.94
N ALA A 58 6.53 3.91 -12.66
CA ALA A 58 6.37 4.94 -11.63
C ALA A 58 7.63 5.81 -11.50
N SER A 59 8.81 5.20 -11.55
CA SER A 59 10.09 5.93 -11.49
C SER A 59 10.30 6.81 -12.72
N VAL A 60 10.02 6.29 -13.92
CA VAL A 60 10.11 7.06 -15.18
C VAL A 60 9.09 8.20 -15.20
N LEU A 61 7.88 7.98 -14.69
CA LEU A 61 6.86 9.02 -14.62
C LEU A 61 7.26 10.11 -13.61
N ALA A 62 7.84 9.72 -12.48
CA ALA A 62 8.33 10.66 -11.47
C ALA A 62 9.45 11.56 -12.00
N SER A 63 10.36 11.00 -12.81
CA SER A 63 11.45 11.79 -13.42
C SER A 63 10.96 12.74 -14.52
N LYS A 64 9.91 12.37 -15.29
CA LYS A 64 9.39 13.16 -16.41
C LYS A 64 8.34 14.20 -15.99
N LYS A 65 7.38 13.81 -15.15
CA LYS A 65 6.23 14.66 -14.75
C LYS A 65 6.30 15.17 -13.30
N GLY A 66 7.35 14.78 -12.59
CA GLY A 66 7.54 15.12 -11.19
C GLY A 66 6.81 14.18 -10.22
N ARG A 67 7.34 14.08 -9.00
CA ARG A 67 6.86 13.16 -7.95
C ARG A 67 5.43 13.44 -7.52
N LYS A 68 5.01 14.72 -7.48
CA LYS A 68 3.65 15.12 -7.08
C LYS A 68 2.58 14.44 -7.95
N VAL A 69 2.78 14.39 -9.26
CA VAL A 69 1.83 13.76 -10.20
C VAL A 69 1.71 12.28 -9.94
N VAL A 70 2.84 11.59 -9.70
CA VAL A 70 2.85 10.16 -9.38
C VAL A 70 2.12 9.87 -8.06
N PHE A 71 2.35 10.69 -7.04
CA PHE A 71 1.73 10.50 -5.73
C PHE A 71 0.22 10.76 -5.77
N LEU A 72 -0.23 11.80 -6.46
CA LEU A 72 -1.66 12.06 -6.66
C LEU A 72 -2.33 10.94 -7.46
N GLY A 73 -1.69 10.47 -8.53
CA GLY A 73 -2.18 9.33 -9.31
C GLY A 73 -2.28 8.06 -8.47
N ALA A 74 -1.26 7.78 -7.65
CA ALA A 74 -1.27 6.65 -6.74
C ALA A 74 -2.41 6.72 -5.71
N MET A 75 -2.72 7.92 -5.18
CA MET A 75 -3.84 8.08 -4.25
C MET A 75 -5.19 7.79 -4.91
N VAL A 76 -5.39 8.24 -6.16
CA VAL A 76 -6.61 7.94 -6.92
C VAL A 76 -6.72 6.45 -7.20
N ILE A 77 -5.64 5.81 -7.65
CA ILE A 77 -5.61 4.36 -7.87
C ILE A 77 -5.86 3.61 -6.56
N GLY A 78 -5.29 4.07 -5.45
CA GLY A 78 -5.49 3.48 -4.12
C GLY A 78 -6.94 3.54 -3.66
N LEU A 79 -7.60 4.68 -3.86
CA LEU A 79 -9.03 4.83 -3.56
C LEU A 79 -9.87 3.85 -4.40
N LEU A 80 -9.63 3.79 -5.71
CA LEU A 80 -10.35 2.87 -6.60
C LEU A 80 -10.08 1.40 -6.25
N ALA A 81 -8.83 1.05 -5.93
CA ALA A 81 -8.45 -0.29 -5.52
C ALA A 81 -9.14 -0.71 -4.21
N SER A 82 -9.24 0.21 -3.24
CA SER A 82 -9.93 -0.05 -1.97
C SER A 82 -11.43 -0.25 -2.17
N LEU A 83 -12.07 0.60 -2.99
CA LEU A 83 -13.48 0.43 -3.33
C LEU A 83 -13.74 -0.88 -4.09
N LEU A 84 -12.84 -1.23 -5.01
CA LEU A 84 -12.92 -2.50 -5.75
C LEU A 84 -12.75 -3.71 -4.81
N ALA A 85 -11.86 -3.61 -3.82
CA ALA A 85 -11.69 -4.66 -2.82
C ALA A 85 -12.95 -4.86 -1.99
N VAL A 86 -13.58 -3.77 -1.51
CA VAL A 86 -14.85 -3.83 -0.78
C VAL A 86 -15.96 -4.43 -1.65
N TYR A 87 -16.06 -4.00 -2.91
CA TYR A 87 -17.02 -4.53 -3.86
C TYR A 87 -16.81 -6.04 -4.11
N ALA A 88 -15.55 -6.46 -4.26
CA ALA A 88 -15.19 -7.87 -4.43
C ALA A 88 -15.67 -8.75 -3.27
N LEU A 89 -15.61 -8.21 -2.05
CA LEU A 89 -16.13 -8.92 -0.85
C LEU A 89 -17.64 -9.02 -0.86
N GLN A 90 -18.35 -7.96 -1.25
CA GLN A 90 -19.81 -7.96 -1.30
C GLN A 90 -20.38 -8.95 -2.31
N ILE A 91 -19.69 -9.11 -3.47
CA ILE A 91 -20.12 -10.07 -4.51
C ILE A 91 -19.44 -11.45 -4.38
N GLU A 92 -18.67 -11.67 -3.31
CA GLU A 92 -17.92 -12.90 -3.04
C GLU A 92 -17.03 -13.35 -4.22
N SER A 93 -16.45 -12.38 -4.97
CA SER A 93 -15.67 -12.68 -6.16
C SER A 93 -14.17 -12.65 -5.89
N PHE A 94 -13.56 -13.83 -5.85
CA PHE A 94 -12.12 -13.99 -5.70
C PHE A 94 -11.30 -13.28 -6.80
N SER A 95 -11.73 -13.38 -8.05
CA SER A 95 -11.03 -12.78 -9.19
C SER A 95 -10.99 -11.26 -9.11
N VAL A 96 -12.09 -10.62 -8.70
CA VAL A 96 -12.15 -9.16 -8.53
C VAL A 96 -11.25 -8.71 -7.37
N PHE A 97 -11.18 -9.50 -6.29
CA PHE A 97 -10.28 -9.23 -5.17
C PHE A 97 -8.80 -9.32 -5.58
N VAL A 98 -8.42 -10.29 -6.42
CA VAL A 98 -7.07 -10.41 -6.97
C VAL A 98 -6.70 -9.19 -7.82
N ILE A 99 -7.64 -8.68 -8.64
CA ILE A 99 -7.41 -7.44 -9.42
C ILE A 99 -7.20 -6.24 -8.50
N ALA A 100 -8.00 -6.10 -7.45
CA ALA A 100 -7.82 -5.06 -6.44
C ALA A 100 -6.44 -5.16 -5.76
N ALA A 101 -5.97 -6.36 -5.45
CA ALA A 101 -4.64 -6.59 -4.89
C ALA A 101 -3.50 -6.15 -5.84
N ILE A 102 -3.63 -6.39 -7.15
CA ILE A 102 -2.67 -5.88 -8.15
C ILE A 102 -2.62 -4.35 -8.11
N LEU A 103 -3.77 -3.68 -8.10
CA LEU A 103 -3.85 -2.22 -8.04
C LEU A 103 -3.23 -1.67 -6.74
N ILE A 104 -3.45 -2.31 -5.60
CA ILE A 104 -2.79 -1.97 -4.34
C ILE A 104 -1.28 -2.12 -4.46
N GLY A 105 -0.80 -3.17 -5.13
CA GLY A 105 0.61 -3.35 -5.43
C GLY A 105 1.21 -2.19 -6.23
N ILE A 106 0.50 -1.69 -7.25
CA ILE A 106 0.91 -0.51 -8.03
C ILE A 106 1.06 0.72 -7.13
N VAL A 107 0.12 0.93 -6.23
CA VAL A 107 0.16 2.03 -5.25
C VAL A 107 1.37 1.91 -4.32
N LEU A 108 1.65 0.70 -3.81
CA LEU A 108 2.81 0.45 -2.95
C LEU A 108 4.14 0.77 -3.65
N ALA A 109 4.27 0.48 -4.95
CA ALA A 109 5.44 0.87 -5.73
C ALA A 109 5.65 2.39 -5.76
N CYS A 110 4.57 3.17 -5.90
CA CYS A 110 4.62 4.63 -5.86
C CYS A 110 4.97 5.16 -4.46
N ILE A 111 4.41 4.56 -3.41
CA ILE A 111 4.65 4.95 -2.00
C ILE A 111 6.13 4.73 -1.61
N GLN A 112 6.76 3.66 -2.10
CA GLN A 112 8.18 3.42 -1.85
C GLN A 112 9.08 4.56 -2.35
N GLN A 113 8.62 5.37 -3.30
CA GLN A 113 9.35 6.53 -3.79
C GLN A 113 9.31 7.73 -2.82
N PHE A 114 8.48 7.72 -1.77
CA PHE A 114 8.46 8.77 -0.75
C PHE A 114 9.82 8.96 -0.08
N ARG A 115 10.60 7.89 0.08
CA ARG A 115 11.97 7.98 0.60
C ARG A 115 12.86 8.88 -0.26
N PHE A 116 12.81 8.72 -1.56
CA PHE A 116 13.60 9.54 -2.49
C PHE A 116 13.11 10.99 -2.50
N ALA A 117 11.78 11.21 -2.43
CA ALA A 117 11.24 12.56 -2.30
C ALA A 117 11.67 13.25 -1.00
N ALA A 118 11.72 12.51 0.11
CA ALA A 118 12.18 13.04 1.39
C ALA A 118 13.68 13.38 1.36
N MET A 119 14.51 12.52 0.77
CA MET A 119 15.94 12.78 0.63
C MET A 119 16.23 14.01 -0.24
N GLU A 120 15.47 14.20 -1.33
CA GLU A 120 15.60 15.36 -2.21
C GLU A 120 15.14 16.68 -1.57
N SER A 121 14.33 16.61 -0.52
CA SER A 121 13.79 17.80 0.19
C SER A 121 14.71 18.32 1.29
N VAL A 122 15.88 17.72 1.51
CA VAL A 122 16.85 18.08 2.55
C VAL A 122 18.25 18.24 1.96
N SER A 123 19.16 18.88 2.72
CA SER A 123 20.58 18.95 2.36
C SER A 123 21.24 17.56 2.36
N ALA A 124 22.34 17.40 1.61
CA ALA A 124 23.04 16.12 1.47
C ALA A 124 23.41 15.47 2.82
N GLU A 125 23.79 16.27 3.82
CA GLU A 125 24.12 15.81 5.17
C GLU A 125 22.92 15.19 5.92
N LEU A 126 21.70 15.61 5.60
CA LEU A 126 20.47 15.15 6.25
C LEU A 126 19.75 14.04 5.48
N MET A 127 20.21 13.69 4.28
CA MET A 127 19.59 12.63 3.48
C MET A 127 19.48 11.28 4.20
N PRO A 128 20.54 10.78 4.89
CA PRO A 128 20.45 9.51 5.60
C PRO A 128 19.41 9.55 6.74
N ILE A 129 19.31 10.69 7.43
CA ILE A 129 18.35 10.89 8.52
C ILE A 129 16.92 10.96 7.96
N ALA A 130 16.69 11.60 6.84
CA ALA A 130 15.40 11.64 6.18
C ALA A 130 14.96 10.24 5.74
N ALA A 131 15.85 9.46 5.11
CA ALA A 131 15.58 8.10 4.69
C ALA A 131 15.25 7.18 5.88
N SER A 132 16.04 7.24 6.97
CA SER A 132 15.82 6.40 8.16
C SER A 132 14.48 6.69 8.85
N ARG A 133 14.04 7.94 8.88
CA ARG A 133 12.72 8.30 9.43
C ARG A 133 11.57 7.73 8.64
N LEU A 134 11.68 7.71 7.31
CA LEU A 134 10.66 7.07 6.48
C LEU A 134 10.67 5.54 6.62
N LEU A 135 11.82 4.93 6.91
CA LEU A 135 11.87 3.50 7.25
C LEU A 135 11.16 3.21 8.59
N LEU A 136 11.31 4.09 9.58
CA LEU A 136 10.55 3.98 10.83
C LEU A 136 9.04 4.04 10.61
N ALA A 137 8.56 4.85 9.64
CA ALA A 137 7.15 4.87 9.26
C ALA A 137 6.65 3.51 8.78
N GLY A 138 7.50 2.72 8.10
CA GLY A 138 7.18 1.34 7.72
C GLY A 138 7.01 0.40 8.91
N ILE A 139 7.81 0.57 9.97
CA ILE A 139 7.66 -0.21 11.20
C ILE A 139 6.33 0.13 11.90
N ILE A 140 5.98 1.40 11.96
CA ILE A 140 4.70 1.86 12.52
C ILE A 140 3.54 1.26 11.70
N ALA A 141 3.63 1.28 10.38
CA ALA A 141 2.61 0.69 9.51
C ALA A 141 2.45 -0.81 9.69
N ALA A 142 3.55 -1.54 9.89
CA ALA A 142 3.53 -2.99 10.13
C ALA A 142 2.81 -3.35 11.44
N TYR A 143 2.88 -2.48 12.44
CA TYR A 143 2.14 -2.64 13.70
C TYR A 143 0.68 -2.21 13.57
N LEU A 144 0.43 -1.03 12.97
CA LEU A 144 -0.94 -0.48 12.84
C LEU A 144 -1.82 -1.28 11.88
N GLY A 145 -1.24 -1.89 10.84
CA GLY A 145 -2.00 -2.64 9.85
C GLY A 145 -2.85 -3.76 10.46
N PRO A 146 -2.27 -4.72 11.18
CA PRO A 146 -3.03 -5.77 11.88
C PRO A 146 -4.02 -5.23 12.93
N GLU A 147 -3.62 -4.19 13.70
CA GLU A 147 -4.50 -3.57 14.70
C GLU A 147 -5.78 -2.98 14.07
N LEU A 148 -5.69 -2.37 12.90
CA LEU A 148 -6.85 -1.86 12.17
C LEU A 148 -7.82 -2.98 11.76
N VAL A 149 -7.32 -4.19 11.49
CA VAL A 149 -8.17 -5.36 11.20
C VAL A 149 -8.92 -5.81 12.45
N THR A 150 -8.21 -5.91 13.59
CA THR A 150 -8.84 -6.35 14.85
C THR A 150 -9.90 -5.37 15.33
N ILE A 151 -9.64 -4.06 15.22
CA ILE A 151 -10.62 -3.00 15.53
C ILE A 151 -11.83 -3.10 14.59
N GLY A 152 -11.61 -3.34 13.30
CA GLY A 152 -12.70 -3.51 12.34
C GLY A 152 -13.57 -4.72 12.64
N GLN A 153 -12.98 -5.82 13.09
CA GLN A 153 -13.71 -7.03 13.47
C GLN A 153 -14.53 -6.81 14.74
N SER A 154 -13.98 -6.16 15.77
CA SER A 154 -14.72 -5.90 17.01
C SER A 154 -15.93 -4.99 16.79
N ILE A 155 -15.84 -4.00 15.92
CA ILE A 155 -17.00 -3.14 15.56
C ILE A 155 -18.09 -3.96 14.84
N HIS A 156 -17.71 -4.95 14.05
CA HIS A 156 -18.68 -5.79 13.32
C HIS A 156 -19.35 -6.82 14.22
N GLU A 157 -18.70 -7.28 15.28
CA GLU A 157 -19.29 -8.21 16.27
C GLU A 157 -20.26 -7.51 17.22
N GLU A 158 -20.17 -6.18 17.39
CA GLU A 158 -21.06 -5.39 18.23
C GLU A 158 -22.33 -4.87 17.50
N THR A 159 -22.44 -5.09 16.18
CA THR A 159 -23.54 -4.57 15.36
C THR A 159 -24.40 -5.71 14.80
#